data_7f11bec76da04588173884133022b849
#
_entry.id   7f11bec76da04588173884133022b849
#
_cell.length_a   1.000
_cell.length_b   1.000
_cell.length_c   1.000
_cell.angle_alpha   90.00
_cell.angle_beta   90.00
_cell.angle_gamma   90.00
#
_symmetry.space_group_name_H-M   'P 1'
#
loop_
_entity.id
_entity.type
_entity.pdbx_description
1 polymer ?
#
loop_
_entity_poly.entity_id
_entity_poly.type
_entity_poly.pdbx_seq_one_letter_code
_entity_poly.pdbx_strand_id
1 'polypeptide(L)'
;MRFLLLLIFLIAIISPGAAQKERTNKRLQKEIQTLLAGFNGEMGVFVKNLRTNTTVAINSDSVFPTASMVKIPILLGIMDKINRGELQYHQTLTYKDSLLYAGVDILGSFKNNEQIELSKVMMLMLTMSDNTASLWLQSLAGGGKRINEILDSTGFKSTRVNSRTPGREAYRSEYGWGQTTPREMATLFEKIYKKEIISDSASQKMLRLMGRDYWDEEAISQIPSHIFVAAKNGAVDESRSETLLVMAPKNPYIFSVCTKNNKDKSWNENNEAWVLERKLSKLLWDRFSK
;
A
#
# COMPACT_ATOMS: atom_id res chain seq x y z
N MET A 1 -9.02 48.41 -51.56
CA MET A 1 -8.42 48.35 -50.24
C MET A 1 -8.89 47.05 -49.55
N ARG A 2 -8.04 46.06 -49.51
CA ARG A 2 -8.32 44.76 -48.83
C ARG A 2 -7.55 44.78 -47.49
N PHE A 3 -8.29 44.84 -46.37
CA PHE A 3 -7.71 44.70 -45.04
C PHE A 3 -7.47 43.23 -44.72
N LEU A 4 -6.20 42.86 -44.54
CA LEU A 4 -5.75 41.53 -44.10
C LEU A 4 -5.73 41.54 -42.58
N LEU A 5 -6.68 40.85 -41.92
CA LEU A 5 -6.70 40.64 -40.47
C LEU A 5 -5.72 39.49 -40.15
N LEU A 6 -4.57 39.80 -39.55
CA LEU A 6 -3.65 38.82 -38.99
C LEU A 6 -4.18 38.36 -37.62
N LEU A 7 -4.65 37.12 -37.57
CA LEU A 7 -4.99 36.43 -36.32
C LEU A 7 -3.70 35.89 -35.71
N ILE A 8 -3.20 36.51 -34.64
CA ILE A 8 -2.08 36.01 -33.84
C ILE A 8 -2.64 34.94 -32.89
N PHE A 9 -2.35 33.67 -33.15
CA PHE A 9 -2.60 32.59 -32.23
C PHE A 9 -1.53 32.61 -31.11
N LEU A 10 -1.94 33.02 -29.91
CA LEU A 10 -1.11 32.91 -28.71
C LEU A 10 -1.12 31.44 -28.28
N ILE A 11 -0.07 30.67 -28.62
CA ILE A 11 0.16 29.31 -28.08
C ILE A 11 0.67 29.50 -26.67
N ALA A 12 -0.20 29.29 -25.67
CA ALA A 12 0.21 29.17 -24.28
C ALA A 12 1.02 27.89 -24.14
N ILE A 13 2.33 28.03 -24.04
CA ILE A 13 3.24 26.94 -23.68
C ILE A 13 2.94 26.58 -22.22
N ILE A 14 2.14 25.54 -22.00
CA ILE A 14 1.97 24.92 -20.68
C ILE A 14 3.30 24.24 -20.38
N SER A 15 4.18 24.93 -19.66
CA SER A 15 5.39 24.31 -19.11
C SER A 15 4.94 23.18 -18.18
N PRO A 16 5.43 21.92 -18.38
CA PRO A 16 5.18 20.87 -17.40
C PRO A 16 5.71 21.37 -16.05
N GLY A 17 4.83 21.45 -15.06
CA GLY A 17 5.20 21.92 -13.72
C GLY A 17 6.42 21.16 -13.25
N ALA A 18 7.52 21.86 -13.00
CA ALA A 18 8.75 21.26 -12.51
C ALA A 18 8.41 20.49 -11.24
N ALA A 19 8.57 19.15 -11.27
CA ALA A 19 8.35 18.30 -10.12
C ALA A 19 9.16 18.85 -8.96
N GLN A 20 8.51 19.28 -7.89
CA GLN A 20 9.16 19.87 -6.74
C GLN A 20 10.14 18.85 -6.16
N LYS A 21 11.43 19.18 -6.19
CA LYS A 21 12.52 18.29 -5.72
C LYS A 21 12.27 17.88 -4.27
N GLU A 22 12.36 16.58 -3.99
CA GLU A 22 12.29 16.06 -2.62
C GLU A 22 13.35 16.70 -1.75
N ARG A 23 13.00 17.10 -0.53
CA ARG A 23 13.90 17.69 0.47
C ARG A 23 13.85 16.87 1.74
N THR A 24 15.01 16.43 2.22
CA THR A 24 15.10 15.69 3.47
C THR A 24 14.83 16.58 4.68
N ASN A 25 13.90 16.14 5.54
CA ASN A 25 13.70 16.73 6.87
C ASN A 25 14.71 16.13 7.87
N LYS A 26 15.91 16.69 7.92
CA LYS A 26 17.01 16.18 8.76
C LYS A 26 16.68 16.11 10.25
N ARG A 27 15.90 17.07 10.77
CA ARG A 27 15.50 17.08 12.19
C ARG A 27 14.57 15.91 12.49
N LEU A 28 13.50 15.75 11.72
CA LEU A 28 12.57 14.63 11.89
C LEU A 28 13.27 13.28 11.66
N GLN A 29 14.20 13.22 10.70
CA GLN A 29 15.00 12.01 10.46
C GLN A 29 15.79 11.62 11.70
N LYS A 30 16.47 12.57 12.36
CA LYS A 30 17.20 12.30 13.61
C LYS A 30 16.28 11.86 14.74
N GLU A 31 15.12 12.49 14.88
CA GLU A 31 14.12 12.10 15.90
C GLU A 31 13.66 10.64 15.69
N ILE A 32 13.36 10.27 14.44
CA ILE A 32 12.97 8.89 14.10
C ILE A 32 14.14 7.92 14.31
N GLN A 33 15.35 8.26 13.90
CA GLN A 33 16.53 7.41 14.14
C GLN A 33 16.76 7.14 15.63
N THR A 34 16.53 8.15 16.48
CA THR A 34 16.62 7.99 17.93
C THR A 34 15.51 7.07 18.46
N LEU A 35 14.29 7.19 17.91
CA LEU A 35 13.15 6.33 18.28
C LEU A 35 13.41 4.86 17.94
N LEU A 36 14.05 4.59 16.81
CA LEU A 36 14.32 3.24 16.30
C LEU A 36 15.61 2.62 16.87
N ALA A 37 16.39 3.41 17.61
CA ALA A 37 17.65 2.92 18.20
C ALA A 37 17.39 1.77 19.19
N GLY A 38 18.12 0.67 19.02
CA GLY A 38 18.00 -0.51 19.86
C GLY A 38 16.95 -1.52 19.42
N PHE A 39 16.25 -1.33 18.29
CA PHE A 39 15.34 -2.33 17.74
C PHE A 39 16.06 -3.64 17.44
N ASN A 40 15.51 -4.74 17.93
CA ASN A 40 16.10 -6.08 17.77
C ASN A 40 15.64 -6.75 16.47
N GLY A 41 16.07 -6.20 15.35
CA GLY A 41 15.78 -6.65 14.00
C GLY A 41 16.31 -5.65 12.97
N GLU A 42 15.76 -5.71 11.77
CA GLU A 42 16.00 -4.72 10.73
C GLU A 42 14.73 -3.91 10.48
N MET A 43 14.84 -2.59 10.42
CA MET A 43 13.71 -1.69 10.15
C MET A 43 14.04 -0.68 9.06
N GLY A 44 13.08 -0.48 8.17
CA GLY A 44 13.10 0.56 7.15
C GLY A 44 11.90 1.49 7.30
N VAL A 45 12.13 2.80 7.13
CA VAL A 45 11.08 3.82 7.23
C VAL A 45 11.19 4.80 6.08
N PHE A 46 10.07 5.11 5.47
CA PHE A 46 9.94 6.23 4.55
C PHE A 46 8.73 7.09 4.95
N VAL A 47 8.94 8.40 5.03
CA VAL A 47 7.88 9.38 5.34
C VAL A 47 7.90 10.47 4.27
N LYS A 48 6.73 10.89 3.81
CA LYS A 48 6.57 12.01 2.87
C LYS A 48 5.42 12.92 3.30
N ASN A 49 5.71 14.19 3.49
CA ASN A 49 4.69 15.23 3.60
C ASN A 49 4.20 15.60 2.19
N LEU A 50 2.94 15.39 1.90
CA LEU A 50 2.38 15.56 0.55
C LEU A 50 2.21 17.03 0.14
N ARG A 51 2.16 17.95 1.11
CA ARG A 51 2.05 19.39 0.84
C ARG A 51 3.40 20.04 0.53
N THR A 52 4.43 19.68 1.30
CA THR A 52 5.74 20.35 1.22
C THR A 52 6.78 19.55 0.43
N ASN A 53 6.45 18.31 0.05
CA ASN A 53 7.35 17.34 -0.58
C ASN A 53 8.62 17.06 0.25
N THR A 54 8.56 17.24 1.58
CA THR A 54 9.67 16.89 2.47
C THR A 54 9.59 15.41 2.86
N THR A 55 10.74 14.76 2.93
CA THR A 55 10.86 13.32 3.17
C THR A 55 11.76 12.99 4.35
N VAL A 56 11.56 11.80 4.93
CA VAL A 56 12.52 11.09 5.77
C VAL A 56 12.74 9.71 5.17
N ALA A 57 13.97 9.26 5.10
CA ALA A 57 14.37 8.00 4.52
C ALA A 57 15.41 7.31 5.42
N ILE A 58 15.04 6.14 5.98
CA ILE A 58 15.90 5.31 6.82
C ILE A 58 15.77 3.89 6.28
N ASN A 59 16.84 3.31 5.75
CA ASN A 59 16.80 2.00 5.07
C ASN A 59 15.62 1.86 4.08
N SER A 60 15.19 2.99 3.52
CA SER A 60 13.94 3.13 2.76
C SER A 60 13.94 2.39 1.43
N ASP A 61 15.13 2.04 0.93
CA ASP A 61 15.35 1.37 -0.35
C ASP A 61 15.82 -0.09 -0.17
N SER A 62 15.94 -0.55 1.09
CA SER A 62 16.16 -1.97 1.43
C SER A 62 14.88 -2.78 1.21
N VAL A 63 15.04 -4.03 0.80
CA VAL A 63 13.92 -4.95 0.55
C VAL A 63 13.48 -5.63 1.84
N PHE A 64 12.16 -5.64 2.04
CA PHE A 64 11.49 -6.26 3.19
C PHE A 64 10.33 -7.16 2.73
N PRO A 65 9.95 -8.17 3.53
CA PRO A 65 8.70 -8.88 3.36
C PRO A 65 7.51 -7.90 3.42
N THR A 66 6.51 -8.13 2.57
CA THR A 66 5.26 -7.36 2.65
C THR A 66 4.28 -7.93 3.64
N ALA A 67 4.38 -9.23 3.95
CA ALA A 67 3.26 -9.95 4.54
C ALA A 67 1.95 -9.56 3.82
N SER A 68 0.89 -9.16 4.54
CA SER A 68 -0.39 -8.81 3.92
C SER A 68 -0.41 -7.48 3.15
N MET A 69 0.64 -6.65 3.19
CA MET A 69 0.71 -5.48 2.30
C MET A 69 0.77 -5.87 0.81
N VAL A 70 1.12 -7.13 0.46
CA VAL A 70 1.04 -7.65 -0.92
C VAL A 70 -0.37 -7.53 -1.52
N LYS A 71 -1.39 -7.39 -0.70
CA LYS A 71 -2.79 -7.23 -1.12
C LYS A 71 -3.04 -5.91 -1.86
N ILE A 72 -2.18 -4.89 -1.67
CA ILE A 72 -2.24 -3.65 -2.46
C ILE A 72 -1.84 -3.88 -3.92
N PRO A 73 -0.70 -4.52 -4.27
CA PRO A 73 -0.42 -4.93 -5.65
C PRO A 73 -1.49 -5.86 -6.26
N ILE A 74 -2.07 -6.77 -5.47
CA ILE A 74 -3.15 -7.64 -5.96
C ILE A 74 -4.38 -6.81 -6.33
N LEU A 75 -4.77 -5.86 -5.48
CA LEU A 75 -5.86 -4.92 -5.76
C LEU A 75 -5.57 -4.12 -7.05
N LEU A 76 -4.33 -3.67 -7.24
CA LEU A 76 -3.90 -2.98 -8.47
C LEU A 76 -4.16 -3.83 -9.72
N GLY A 77 -3.82 -5.12 -9.66
CA GLY A 77 -4.05 -6.06 -10.77
C GLY A 77 -5.54 -6.26 -11.09
N ILE A 78 -6.40 -6.32 -10.08
CA ILE A 78 -7.86 -6.40 -10.27
C ILE A 78 -8.39 -5.10 -10.87
N MET A 79 -7.94 -3.94 -10.37
CA MET A 79 -8.37 -2.64 -10.90
C MET A 79 -7.91 -2.41 -12.34
N ASP A 80 -6.75 -2.91 -12.74
CA ASP A 80 -6.30 -2.91 -14.14
C ASP A 80 -7.27 -3.68 -15.03
N LYS A 81 -7.69 -4.89 -14.64
CA LYS A 81 -8.68 -5.69 -15.38
C LYS A 81 -10.06 -5.02 -15.44
N ILE A 82 -10.51 -4.42 -14.35
CA ILE A 82 -11.77 -3.67 -14.33
C ILE A 82 -11.69 -2.47 -15.28
N ASN A 83 -10.57 -1.75 -15.27
CA ASN A 83 -10.36 -0.59 -16.14
C ASN A 83 -10.33 -0.96 -17.63
N ARG A 84 -9.83 -2.16 -17.96
CA ARG A 84 -9.83 -2.70 -19.33
C ARG A 84 -11.15 -3.37 -19.74
N GLY A 85 -12.15 -3.42 -18.83
CA GLY A 85 -13.45 -4.05 -19.13
C GLY A 85 -13.46 -5.58 -19.08
N GLU A 86 -12.35 -6.21 -18.64
CA GLU A 86 -12.25 -7.68 -18.51
C GLU A 86 -12.97 -8.21 -17.27
N LEU A 87 -13.16 -7.36 -16.25
CA LEU A 87 -13.94 -7.63 -15.04
C LEU A 87 -14.91 -6.49 -14.79
N GLN A 88 -16.03 -6.80 -14.15
CA GLN A 88 -16.96 -5.78 -13.65
C GLN A 88 -16.90 -5.70 -12.13
N TYR A 89 -16.89 -4.47 -11.58
CA TYR A 89 -16.72 -4.22 -10.15
C TYR A 89 -17.78 -4.97 -9.29
N HIS A 90 -18.99 -5.08 -9.78
CA HIS A 90 -20.12 -5.74 -9.12
C HIS A 90 -20.48 -7.12 -9.71
N GLN A 91 -19.59 -7.71 -10.54
CA GLN A 91 -19.87 -9.05 -11.05
C GLN A 91 -19.96 -10.08 -9.94
N THR A 92 -20.84 -11.04 -10.12
CA THR A 92 -20.98 -12.18 -9.22
C THR A 92 -19.91 -13.21 -9.49
N LEU A 93 -19.27 -13.68 -8.44
CA LEU A 93 -18.30 -14.78 -8.44
C LEU A 93 -18.90 -15.97 -7.70
N THR A 94 -18.46 -17.18 -8.04
CA THR A 94 -18.86 -18.41 -7.36
C THR A 94 -17.71 -18.92 -6.50
N TYR A 95 -17.89 -18.94 -5.19
CA TYR A 95 -16.94 -19.53 -4.26
C TYR A 95 -16.85 -21.04 -4.45
N LYS A 96 -15.64 -21.58 -4.32
CA LYS A 96 -15.38 -23.01 -4.35
C LYS A 96 -14.49 -23.39 -3.16
N ASP A 97 -14.78 -24.51 -2.51
CA ASP A 97 -13.98 -25.01 -1.39
C ASP A 97 -12.50 -25.19 -1.73
N SER A 98 -12.20 -25.46 -3.01
CA SER A 98 -10.81 -25.57 -3.51
C SER A 98 -10.03 -24.26 -3.46
N LEU A 99 -10.69 -23.12 -3.23
CA LEU A 99 -10.06 -21.80 -3.06
C LEU A 99 -9.56 -21.59 -1.63
N LEU A 100 -10.08 -22.36 -0.66
CA LEU A 100 -9.76 -22.20 0.75
C LEU A 100 -8.25 -22.20 1.00
N TYR A 101 -7.81 -21.18 1.73
CA TYR A 101 -6.48 -21.10 2.28
C TYR A 101 -6.59 -20.77 3.78
N ALA A 102 -6.25 -21.72 4.63
CA ALA A 102 -6.39 -21.57 6.07
C ALA A 102 -5.59 -20.38 6.63
N GLY A 103 -6.13 -19.76 7.66
CA GLY A 103 -5.53 -18.61 8.34
C GLY A 103 -6.58 -17.52 8.59
N VAL A 104 -6.18 -16.25 8.45
CA VAL A 104 -7.14 -15.13 8.51
C VAL A 104 -8.00 -15.17 7.27
N ASP A 105 -9.22 -15.68 7.41
CA ASP A 105 -10.17 -15.76 6.32
C ASP A 105 -11.64 -15.83 6.84
N ILE A 106 -12.52 -15.12 6.15
CA ILE A 106 -13.98 -15.18 6.34
C ILE A 106 -14.60 -16.05 5.26
N LEU A 107 -14.00 -16.08 4.07
CA LEU A 107 -14.51 -16.87 2.95
C LEU A 107 -14.49 -18.37 3.22
N GLY A 108 -13.62 -18.85 4.13
CA GLY A 108 -13.61 -20.24 4.56
C GLY A 108 -14.90 -20.71 5.24
N SER A 109 -15.76 -19.79 5.70
CA SER A 109 -17.08 -20.10 6.25
C SER A 109 -18.19 -20.22 5.19
N PHE A 110 -17.89 -19.88 3.94
CA PHE A 110 -18.86 -19.94 2.84
C PHE A 110 -19.09 -21.38 2.40
N LYS A 111 -20.32 -21.66 1.93
CA LYS A 111 -20.66 -22.96 1.35
C LYS A 111 -20.11 -23.06 -0.08
N ASN A 112 -19.73 -24.25 -0.48
CA ASN A 112 -19.34 -24.50 -1.87
C ASN A 112 -20.45 -24.07 -2.84
N ASN A 113 -20.10 -23.34 -3.89
CA ASN A 113 -20.99 -22.70 -4.87
C ASN A 113 -21.76 -21.47 -4.36
N GLU A 114 -21.46 -20.95 -3.18
CA GLU A 114 -22.05 -19.70 -2.72
C GLU A 114 -21.62 -18.53 -3.60
N GLN A 115 -22.54 -17.58 -3.81
CA GLN A 115 -22.33 -16.43 -4.70
C GLN A 115 -21.91 -15.20 -3.91
N ILE A 116 -20.92 -14.47 -4.43
CA ILE A 116 -20.42 -13.23 -3.82
C ILE A 116 -20.00 -12.25 -4.91
N GLU A 117 -20.24 -10.96 -4.72
CA GLU A 117 -19.73 -9.93 -5.63
C GLU A 117 -18.23 -9.75 -5.52
N LEU A 118 -17.54 -9.48 -6.66
CA LEU A 118 -16.11 -9.16 -6.71
C LEU A 118 -15.75 -8.00 -5.77
N SER A 119 -16.58 -6.96 -5.71
CA SER A 119 -16.40 -5.82 -4.78
C SER A 119 -16.32 -6.24 -3.31
N LYS A 120 -17.08 -7.23 -2.90
CA LYS A 120 -17.09 -7.78 -1.54
C LYS A 120 -15.87 -8.65 -1.26
N VAL A 121 -15.44 -9.44 -2.25
CA VAL A 121 -14.18 -10.19 -2.13
C VAL A 121 -12.98 -9.25 -1.99
N MET A 122 -12.93 -8.15 -2.77
CA MET A 122 -11.90 -7.11 -2.61
C MET A 122 -11.96 -6.46 -1.22
N MET A 123 -13.17 -6.19 -0.70
CA MET A 123 -13.34 -5.63 0.65
C MET A 123 -12.82 -6.61 1.71
N LEU A 124 -13.15 -7.88 1.65
CA LEU A 124 -12.64 -8.90 2.58
C LEU A 124 -11.11 -8.98 2.53
N MET A 125 -10.52 -8.98 1.32
CA MET A 125 -9.07 -8.98 1.16
C MET A 125 -8.40 -7.78 1.84
N LEU A 126 -8.96 -6.58 1.69
CA LEU A 126 -8.33 -5.34 2.20
C LEU A 126 -8.67 -5.10 3.67
N THR A 127 -9.95 -5.14 4.03
CA THR A 127 -10.45 -4.79 5.37
C THR A 127 -10.10 -5.85 6.40
N MET A 128 -10.44 -7.12 6.13
CA MET A 128 -10.19 -8.24 7.04
C MET A 128 -8.85 -8.93 6.81
N SER A 129 -8.13 -8.50 5.77
CA SER A 129 -6.90 -9.17 5.36
C SER A 129 -7.09 -10.66 5.00
N ASP A 130 -8.27 -11.04 4.47
CA ASP A 130 -8.65 -12.40 4.13
C ASP A 130 -7.69 -13.04 3.14
N ASN A 131 -7.10 -14.20 3.51
CA ASN A 131 -6.07 -14.88 2.73
C ASN A 131 -6.67 -15.65 1.54
N THR A 132 -7.84 -16.23 1.72
CA THR A 132 -8.57 -16.91 0.64
C THR A 132 -8.96 -15.90 -0.45
N ALA A 133 -9.52 -14.74 -0.05
CA ALA A 133 -9.80 -13.63 -0.96
C ALA A 133 -8.54 -13.17 -1.70
N SER A 134 -7.42 -13.05 -1.00
CA SER A 134 -6.14 -12.62 -1.58
C SER A 134 -5.68 -13.52 -2.72
N LEU A 135 -5.64 -14.82 -2.49
CA LEU A 135 -5.16 -15.78 -3.49
C LEU A 135 -6.16 -15.97 -4.65
N TRP A 136 -7.45 -15.88 -4.35
CA TRP A 136 -8.48 -15.88 -5.39
C TRP A 136 -8.36 -14.67 -6.31
N LEU A 137 -8.28 -13.47 -5.72
CA LEU A 137 -8.12 -12.22 -6.49
C LEU A 137 -6.78 -12.17 -7.23
N GLN A 138 -5.69 -12.69 -6.64
CA GLN A 138 -4.42 -12.82 -7.36
C GLN A 138 -4.58 -13.66 -8.63
N SER A 139 -5.28 -14.79 -8.54
CA SER A 139 -5.57 -15.63 -9.71
C SER A 139 -6.42 -14.88 -10.75
N LEU A 140 -7.50 -14.21 -10.32
CA LEU A 140 -8.37 -13.41 -11.19
C LEU A 140 -7.63 -12.25 -11.85
N ALA A 141 -6.64 -11.65 -11.18
CA ALA A 141 -5.78 -10.60 -11.74
C ALA A 141 -4.84 -11.09 -12.85
N GLY A 142 -4.77 -12.40 -13.11
CA GLY A 142 -3.85 -13.02 -14.05
C GLY A 142 -2.58 -13.55 -13.42
N GLY A 143 -2.59 -13.77 -12.11
CA GLY A 143 -1.48 -14.30 -11.34
C GLY A 143 -0.41 -13.26 -10.99
N GLY A 144 0.56 -13.67 -10.17
CA GLY A 144 1.62 -12.76 -9.72
C GLY A 144 2.50 -12.25 -10.86
N LYS A 145 2.68 -13.03 -11.94
CA LYS A 145 3.44 -12.58 -13.13
C LYS A 145 2.81 -11.33 -13.73
N ARG A 146 1.49 -11.36 -14.01
CA ARG A 146 0.78 -10.20 -14.59
C ARG A 146 0.81 -8.99 -13.65
N ILE A 147 0.63 -9.19 -12.36
CA ILE A 147 0.72 -8.11 -11.37
C ILE A 147 2.12 -7.48 -11.38
N ASN A 148 3.17 -8.31 -11.44
CA ASN A 148 4.55 -7.82 -11.50
C ASN A 148 4.84 -7.06 -12.81
N GLU A 149 4.28 -7.44 -13.95
CA GLU A 149 4.35 -6.68 -15.20
C GLU A 149 3.71 -5.28 -15.07
N ILE A 150 2.56 -5.17 -14.38
CA ILE A 150 1.93 -3.87 -14.10
C ILE A 150 2.84 -3.03 -13.19
N LEU A 151 3.41 -3.61 -12.15
CA LEU A 151 4.35 -2.93 -11.26
C LEU A 151 5.58 -2.42 -12.03
N ASP A 152 6.14 -3.23 -12.93
CA ASP A 152 7.26 -2.83 -13.78
C ASP A 152 6.91 -1.64 -14.68
N SER A 153 5.76 -1.71 -15.35
CA SER A 153 5.29 -0.65 -16.26
C SER A 153 4.99 0.66 -15.54
N THR A 154 4.70 0.61 -14.25
CA THR A 154 4.43 1.78 -13.40
C THR A 154 5.65 2.26 -12.60
N GLY A 155 6.81 1.63 -12.83
CA GLY A 155 8.12 2.09 -12.33
C GLY A 155 8.59 1.44 -11.02
N PHE A 156 7.86 0.46 -10.48
CA PHE A 156 8.27 -0.27 -9.27
C PHE A 156 9.25 -1.39 -9.62
N LYS A 157 10.39 -1.44 -8.96
CA LYS A 157 11.47 -2.42 -9.22
C LYS A 157 11.60 -3.48 -8.13
N SER A 158 11.32 -3.13 -6.89
CA SER A 158 11.50 -3.97 -5.71
C SER A 158 10.19 -4.55 -5.18
N THR A 159 9.06 -3.87 -5.42
CA THR A 159 7.73 -4.37 -5.01
C THR A 159 7.29 -5.48 -5.94
N ARG A 160 7.07 -6.68 -5.38
CA ARG A 160 6.73 -7.90 -6.15
C ARG A 160 5.77 -8.80 -5.40
N VAL A 161 4.91 -9.45 -6.17
CA VAL A 161 4.14 -10.61 -5.74
C VAL A 161 4.99 -11.86 -5.97
N ASN A 162 5.25 -12.63 -4.91
CA ASN A 162 6.04 -13.86 -4.96
C ASN A 162 5.15 -15.12 -4.84
N SER A 163 4.01 -15.02 -4.12
CA SER A 163 3.10 -16.15 -3.93
C SER A 163 2.59 -16.68 -5.26
N ARG A 164 2.63 -18.02 -5.45
CA ARG A 164 2.13 -18.69 -6.66
C ARG A 164 2.58 -18.02 -7.97
N THR A 165 3.81 -17.48 -7.99
CA THR A 165 4.39 -16.78 -9.14
C THR A 165 5.59 -17.54 -9.66
N PRO A 166 5.52 -18.17 -10.86
CA PRO A 166 6.63 -18.90 -11.44
C PRO A 166 7.90 -18.04 -11.56
N GLY A 167 9.06 -18.62 -11.21
CA GLY A 167 10.35 -17.94 -11.20
C GLY A 167 10.59 -17.03 -9.99
N ARG A 168 9.69 -17.07 -8.99
CA ARG A 168 9.83 -16.30 -7.74
C ARG A 168 10.00 -17.18 -6.50
N GLU A 169 10.29 -18.46 -6.66
CA GLU A 169 10.36 -19.45 -5.57
C GLU A 169 11.41 -19.08 -4.52
N ALA A 170 12.63 -18.69 -4.95
CA ALA A 170 13.69 -18.23 -4.05
C ALA A 170 13.29 -16.98 -3.26
N TYR A 171 12.70 -16.01 -3.93
CA TYR A 171 12.19 -14.80 -3.28
C TYR A 171 11.02 -15.07 -2.34
N ARG A 172 10.16 -16.05 -2.69
CA ARG A 172 9.10 -16.50 -1.79
C ARG A 172 9.65 -17.16 -0.53
N SER A 173 10.74 -17.91 -0.64
CA SER A 173 11.42 -18.49 0.53
C SER A 173 11.99 -17.43 1.45
N GLU A 174 12.52 -16.33 0.88
CA GLU A 174 13.19 -15.26 1.63
C GLU A 174 12.20 -14.20 2.16
N TYR A 175 11.23 -13.77 1.33
CA TYR A 175 10.33 -12.64 1.64
C TYR A 175 8.86 -13.05 1.78
N GLY A 176 8.52 -14.31 1.71
CA GLY A 176 7.15 -14.78 1.78
C GLY A 176 6.32 -14.42 0.54
N TRP A 177 5.05 -14.05 0.72
CA TRP A 177 4.10 -13.84 -0.37
C TRP A 177 4.42 -12.64 -1.27
N GLY A 178 5.15 -11.68 -0.76
CA GLY A 178 5.58 -10.53 -1.51
C GLY A 178 6.71 -9.77 -0.83
N GLN A 179 7.33 -8.90 -1.58
CA GLN A 179 8.42 -8.04 -1.14
C GLN A 179 8.20 -6.60 -1.60
N THR A 180 8.78 -5.65 -0.87
CA THR A 180 8.74 -4.22 -1.18
C THR A 180 9.90 -3.48 -0.52
N THR A 181 10.03 -2.19 -0.84
CA THR A 181 10.80 -1.25 -0.01
C THR A 181 9.84 -0.24 0.62
N PRO A 182 10.15 0.33 1.79
CA PRO A 182 9.31 1.38 2.40
C PRO A 182 9.00 2.54 1.43
N ARG A 183 9.99 2.97 0.65
CA ARG A 183 9.81 4.02 -0.36
C ARG A 183 8.86 3.60 -1.46
N GLU A 184 8.99 2.41 -2.02
CA GLU A 184 8.12 1.98 -3.12
C GLU A 184 6.68 1.79 -2.66
N MET A 185 6.44 1.21 -1.48
CA MET A 185 5.09 1.05 -0.96
C MET A 185 4.44 2.40 -0.67
N ALA A 186 5.16 3.34 -0.04
CA ALA A 186 4.68 4.70 0.15
C ALA A 186 4.41 5.42 -1.19
N THR A 187 5.27 5.21 -2.20
CA THR A 187 5.07 5.77 -3.55
C THR A 187 3.83 5.20 -4.23
N LEU A 188 3.54 3.92 -4.03
CA LEU A 188 2.32 3.30 -4.55
C LEU A 188 1.07 3.94 -3.94
N PHE A 189 1.04 4.18 -2.62
CA PHE A 189 -0.03 4.91 -1.96
C PHE A 189 -0.14 6.35 -2.47
N GLU A 190 0.98 7.04 -2.69
CA GLU A 190 1.00 8.39 -3.26
C GLU A 190 0.39 8.42 -4.67
N LYS A 191 0.79 7.49 -5.55
CA LYS A 191 0.23 7.38 -6.91
C LYS A 191 -1.27 7.10 -6.90
N ILE A 192 -1.75 6.23 -5.99
CA ILE A 192 -3.17 5.97 -5.80
C ILE A 192 -3.89 7.26 -5.34
N TYR A 193 -3.35 7.96 -4.35
CA TYR A 193 -3.92 9.20 -3.85
C TYR A 193 -4.00 10.30 -4.92
N LYS A 194 -2.93 10.46 -5.70
CA LYS A 194 -2.84 11.44 -6.78
C LYS A 194 -3.59 11.03 -8.05
N LYS A 195 -4.16 9.82 -8.08
CA LYS A 195 -4.83 9.25 -9.26
C LYS A 195 -3.90 9.07 -10.46
N GLU A 196 -2.64 8.81 -10.20
CA GLU A 196 -1.57 8.63 -11.19
C GLU A 196 -1.33 7.15 -11.54
N ILE A 197 -2.26 6.26 -11.14
CA ILE A 197 -2.14 4.83 -11.42
C ILE A 197 -3.48 4.24 -11.90
N ILE A 198 -3.44 3.44 -12.95
CA ILE A 198 -4.58 2.84 -13.65
C ILE A 198 -5.53 3.91 -14.21
N SER A 199 -6.39 4.49 -13.37
CA SER A 199 -7.32 5.58 -13.73
C SER A 199 -7.84 6.28 -12.47
N ASP A 200 -8.46 7.45 -12.64
CA ASP A 200 -9.12 8.20 -11.56
C ASP A 200 -10.14 7.35 -10.81
N SER A 201 -11.01 6.66 -11.57
CA SER A 201 -12.06 5.81 -10.99
C SER A 201 -11.47 4.63 -10.20
N ALA A 202 -10.44 3.97 -10.74
CA ALA A 202 -9.74 2.89 -10.06
C ALA A 202 -9.11 3.37 -8.75
N SER A 203 -8.38 4.48 -8.80
CA SER A 203 -7.71 5.09 -7.64
C SER A 203 -8.71 5.45 -6.53
N GLN A 204 -9.86 6.05 -6.88
CA GLN A 204 -10.91 6.37 -5.90
C GLN A 204 -11.49 5.12 -5.23
N LYS A 205 -11.73 4.05 -6.00
CA LYS A 205 -12.22 2.77 -5.44
C LYS A 205 -11.19 2.12 -4.54
N MET A 206 -9.91 2.14 -4.93
CA MET A 206 -8.81 1.65 -4.11
C MET A 206 -8.74 2.39 -2.77
N LEU A 207 -8.75 3.73 -2.77
CA LEU A 207 -8.74 4.53 -1.53
C LEU A 207 -9.92 4.20 -0.61
N ARG A 208 -11.12 4.01 -1.15
CA ARG A 208 -12.29 3.63 -0.34
C ARG A 208 -12.13 2.28 0.34
N LEU A 209 -11.52 1.31 -0.34
CA LEU A 209 -11.25 -0.01 0.23
C LEU A 209 -10.14 0.07 1.29
N MET A 210 -9.06 0.79 0.99
CA MET A 210 -7.92 0.98 1.91
C MET A 210 -8.28 1.82 3.15
N GLY A 211 -9.33 2.64 3.10
CA GLY A 211 -9.82 3.44 4.22
C GLY A 211 -10.68 2.67 5.23
N ARG A 212 -10.72 1.34 5.18
CA ARG A 212 -11.56 0.48 6.02
C ARG A 212 -10.78 -0.70 6.61
N ASP A 213 -9.54 -0.46 7.04
CA ASP A 213 -8.76 -1.52 7.70
C ASP A 213 -9.39 -1.85 9.06
N TYR A 214 -9.69 -3.12 9.28
CA TYR A 214 -10.24 -3.64 10.54
C TYR A 214 -9.14 -3.73 11.62
N TRP A 215 -7.89 -3.99 11.19
CA TRP A 215 -6.74 -4.13 12.07
C TRP A 215 -6.12 -2.76 12.32
N ASP A 216 -6.73 -1.98 13.21
CA ASP A 216 -6.42 -0.56 13.45
C ASP A 216 -5.75 -0.29 14.81
N GLU A 217 -5.39 -1.35 15.54
CA GLU A 217 -4.80 -1.24 16.88
C GLU A 217 -3.34 -0.70 16.86
N GLU A 218 -2.66 -0.75 15.70
CA GLU A 218 -1.25 -0.36 15.62
C GLU A 218 -1.09 1.13 15.21
N ALA A 219 -0.49 1.42 14.08
CA ALA A 219 -0.20 2.81 13.72
C ALA A 219 -1.48 3.67 13.59
N ILE A 220 -2.58 3.12 13.10
CA ILE A 220 -3.87 3.83 12.95
C ILE A 220 -4.39 4.30 14.31
N SER A 221 -4.23 3.52 15.38
CA SER A 221 -4.73 3.83 16.73
C SER A 221 -4.23 5.17 17.30
N GLN A 222 -3.13 5.68 16.75
CA GLN A 222 -2.51 6.93 17.19
C GLN A 222 -3.05 8.17 16.46
N ILE A 223 -4.02 8.00 15.57
CA ILE A 223 -4.62 9.05 14.75
C ILE A 223 -6.08 9.19 15.16
N PRO A 224 -6.61 10.42 15.38
CA PRO A 224 -8.01 10.59 15.75
C PRO A 224 -8.96 9.97 14.72
N SER A 225 -9.99 9.26 15.18
CA SER A 225 -10.90 8.44 14.36
C SER A 225 -11.69 9.20 13.30
N HIS A 226 -11.81 10.53 13.43
CA HIS A 226 -12.47 11.39 12.44
C HIS A 226 -11.55 11.77 11.25
N ILE A 227 -10.27 11.41 11.32
CA ILE A 227 -9.30 11.66 10.24
C ILE A 227 -9.33 10.47 9.28
N PHE A 228 -9.46 10.76 7.99
CA PHE A 228 -9.37 9.71 6.98
C PHE A 228 -7.95 9.17 6.91
N VAL A 229 -7.84 7.85 7.05
CA VAL A 229 -6.60 7.09 6.89
C VAL A 229 -6.86 5.99 5.86
N ALA A 230 -6.03 5.91 4.82
CA ALA A 230 -5.96 4.73 3.98
C ALA A 230 -4.72 3.93 4.39
N ALA A 231 -4.90 2.65 4.69
CA ALA A 231 -3.85 1.83 5.26
C ALA A 231 -3.81 0.41 4.70
N LYS A 232 -2.69 -0.24 4.89
CA LYS A 232 -2.57 -1.68 4.90
C LYS A 232 -1.41 -2.11 5.79
N ASN A 233 -1.73 -2.97 6.72
CA ASN A 233 -0.76 -3.64 7.57
C ASN A 233 -0.39 -5.02 7.02
N GLY A 234 0.69 -5.59 7.56
CA GLY A 234 1.11 -6.94 7.27
C GLY A 234 1.98 -7.51 8.40
N ALA A 235 1.68 -8.72 8.85
CA ALA A 235 2.39 -9.37 9.93
C ALA A 235 2.67 -10.84 9.64
N VAL A 236 3.87 -11.28 9.96
CA VAL A 236 4.31 -12.68 10.11
C VAL A 236 5.31 -12.70 11.27
N ASP A 237 5.70 -13.87 11.79
CA ASP A 237 6.47 -13.98 13.03
C ASP A 237 7.70 -13.07 13.09
N GLU A 238 8.45 -12.96 12.00
CA GLU A 238 9.70 -12.19 11.95
C GLU A 238 9.58 -10.84 11.25
N SER A 239 8.36 -10.41 10.90
CA SER A 239 8.14 -9.15 10.19
C SER A 239 6.81 -8.53 10.57
N ARG A 240 6.83 -7.23 10.84
CA ARG A 240 5.68 -6.35 11.04
C ARG A 240 5.86 -5.16 10.12
N SER A 241 4.82 -4.79 9.41
CA SER A 241 4.92 -3.71 8.42
C SER A 241 3.58 -3.03 8.25
N GLU A 242 3.60 -1.72 8.11
CA GLU A 242 2.38 -0.96 7.87
C GLU A 242 2.67 0.27 6.99
N THR A 243 1.73 0.60 6.11
CA THR A 243 1.78 1.81 5.28
C THR A 243 0.48 2.57 5.41
N LEU A 244 0.57 3.87 5.71
CA LEU A 244 -0.56 4.76 5.88
C LEU A 244 -0.44 6.00 5.00
N LEU A 245 -1.57 6.37 4.39
CA LEU A 245 -1.84 7.73 3.92
C LEU A 245 -2.77 8.39 4.95
N VAL A 246 -2.32 9.47 5.57
CA VAL A 246 -3.05 10.19 6.61
C VAL A 246 -3.46 11.56 6.10
N MET A 247 -4.75 11.85 6.09
CA MET A 247 -5.30 13.13 5.65
C MET A 247 -5.35 14.16 6.79
N ALA A 248 -4.18 14.41 7.40
CA ALA A 248 -4.04 15.45 8.42
C ALA A 248 -4.43 16.83 7.83
N PRO A 249 -5.25 17.64 8.52
CA PRO A 249 -5.90 18.82 7.94
C PRO A 249 -4.94 19.85 7.32
N LYS A 250 -3.77 20.04 7.92
CA LYS A 250 -2.76 21.01 7.43
C LYS A 250 -1.69 20.38 6.57
N ASN A 251 -1.26 19.18 6.93
CA ASN A 251 -0.11 18.52 6.31
C ASN A 251 -0.41 17.04 6.08
N PRO A 252 -1.19 16.68 5.04
CA PRO A 252 -1.39 15.27 4.69
C PRO A 252 -0.03 14.62 4.43
N TYR A 253 0.12 13.38 4.87
CA TYR A 253 1.38 12.67 4.78
C TYR A 253 1.19 11.18 4.51
N ILE A 254 2.23 10.55 4.01
CA ILE A 254 2.34 9.10 3.88
C ILE A 254 3.55 8.65 4.68
N PHE A 255 3.43 7.51 5.34
CA PHE A 255 4.60 6.80 5.82
C PHE A 255 4.44 5.29 5.63
N SER A 256 5.57 4.66 5.44
CA SER A 256 5.69 3.21 5.39
C SER A 256 6.79 2.79 6.34
N VAL A 257 6.48 1.82 7.19
CA VAL A 257 7.42 1.14 8.08
C VAL A 257 7.41 -0.35 7.74
N CYS A 258 8.59 -0.92 7.59
CA CYS A 258 8.75 -2.35 7.31
C CYS A 258 9.83 -2.92 8.22
N THR A 259 9.62 -4.12 8.72
CA THR A 259 10.61 -4.85 9.53
C THR A 259 10.88 -6.23 8.99
N LYS A 260 12.04 -6.78 9.31
CA LYS A 260 12.41 -8.19 9.10
C LYS A 260 13.42 -8.65 10.14
N ASN A 261 13.57 -9.97 10.26
CA ASN A 261 14.51 -10.60 11.20
C ASN A 261 14.24 -10.18 12.67
N ASN A 262 12.97 -9.88 12.98
CA ASN A 262 12.55 -9.47 14.32
C ASN A 262 12.87 -10.59 15.31
N LYS A 263 13.52 -10.23 16.43
CA LYS A 263 13.78 -11.18 17.51
C LYS A 263 12.55 -11.42 18.36
N ASP A 264 11.74 -10.37 18.58
CA ASP A 264 10.44 -10.49 19.21
C ASP A 264 9.40 -10.96 18.17
N LYS A 265 8.97 -12.22 18.33
CA LYS A 265 7.98 -12.90 17.47
C LYS A 265 6.60 -12.98 18.14
N SER A 266 6.41 -12.31 19.25
CA SER A 266 5.14 -12.33 19.97
C SER A 266 4.00 -11.72 19.16
N TRP A 267 2.78 -12.20 19.44
CA TRP A 267 1.53 -11.71 18.82
C TRP A 267 0.65 -10.98 19.83
N ASN A 268 1.26 -10.20 20.71
CA ASN A 268 0.54 -9.37 21.67
C ASN A 268 0.88 -7.89 21.48
N GLU A 269 0.11 -7.04 22.11
CA GLU A 269 0.22 -5.58 22.01
C GLU A 269 1.60 -4.99 22.36
N ASN A 270 2.40 -5.75 23.14
CA ASN A 270 3.74 -5.31 23.59
C ASN A 270 4.85 -5.75 22.62
N ASN A 271 4.53 -6.38 21.49
CA ASN A 271 5.51 -6.72 20.47
C ASN A 271 6.36 -5.49 20.12
N GLU A 272 7.69 -5.65 20.13
CA GLU A 272 8.64 -4.56 19.98
C GLU A 272 8.39 -3.72 18.71
N ALA A 273 8.13 -4.37 17.57
CA ALA A 273 7.89 -3.70 16.29
C ALA A 273 6.56 -2.92 16.32
N TRP A 274 5.48 -3.50 16.83
CA TRP A 274 4.19 -2.82 16.95
C TRP A 274 4.23 -1.63 17.91
N VAL A 275 4.96 -1.76 19.03
CA VAL A 275 5.21 -0.62 19.94
C VAL A 275 5.93 0.52 19.19
N LEU A 276 6.91 0.22 18.36
CA LEU A 276 7.61 1.22 17.55
C LEU A 276 6.74 1.81 16.45
N GLU A 277 5.90 1.02 15.80
CA GLU A 277 4.93 1.51 14.81
C GLU A 277 3.96 2.52 15.43
N ARG A 278 3.39 2.23 16.59
CA ARG A 278 2.54 3.17 17.35
C ARG A 278 3.30 4.45 17.73
N LYS A 279 4.50 4.34 18.27
CA LYS A 279 5.33 5.51 18.64
C LYS A 279 5.69 6.37 17.43
N LEU A 280 6.03 5.73 16.30
CA LEU A 280 6.31 6.44 15.04
C LEU A 280 5.06 7.18 14.55
N SER A 281 3.93 6.52 14.51
CA SER A 281 2.66 7.14 14.09
C SER A 281 2.30 8.33 14.97
N LYS A 282 2.41 8.20 16.29
CA LYS A 282 2.18 9.29 17.25
C LYS A 282 3.11 10.48 17.01
N LEU A 283 4.41 10.22 16.83
CA LEU A 283 5.39 11.26 16.52
C LEU A 283 5.04 12.03 15.22
N LEU A 284 4.63 11.30 14.17
CA LEU A 284 4.26 11.89 12.88
C LEU A 284 2.95 12.67 12.99
N TRP A 285 1.95 12.14 13.68
CA TRP A 285 0.70 12.85 13.94
C TRP A 285 0.95 14.17 14.67
N ASP A 286 1.70 14.15 15.79
CA ASP A 286 2.02 15.33 16.59
C ASP A 286 2.78 16.39 15.76
N ARG A 287 3.54 15.95 14.76
CA ARG A 287 4.32 16.83 13.87
C ARG A 287 3.49 17.44 12.76
N PHE A 288 2.58 16.68 12.16
CA PHE A 288 1.90 17.06 10.92
C PHE A 288 0.46 17.56 11.12
N SER A 289 -0.16 17.29 12.26
CA SER A 289 -1.53 17.77 12.57
C SER A 289 -1.60 19.26 12.91
N LYS A 290 -0.46 19.87 13.28
CA LYS A 290 -0.35 21.29 13.71
C LYS A 290 -0.31 22.27 12.56
#